data_b2fa4f46a3561b95fd3c759801cea7e8
#
_entry.id   b2fa4f46a3561b95fd3c759801cea7e8
#
_cell.length_a   1.000
_cell.length_b   1.000
_cell.length_c   1.000
_cell.angle_alpha   90.00
_cell.angle_beta   90.00
_cell.angle_gamma   90.00
#
_symmetry.space_group_name_H-M   'P 1'
#
loop_
_entity.id
_entity.type
_entity.pdbx_description
1 polymer ?
#
loop_
_entity_poly.entity_id
_entity_poly.type
_entity_poly.pdbx_seq_one_letter_code
_entity_poly.pdbx_strand_id
1 'polypeptide(L)' 'DYQILVEADFLVNLYEDDAGNRAIDKAYKRIFKTETGKKIFRLMFGYEEED' A
#
# COMPACT_ATOMS: atom_id res chain seq x y z
N ASP A 1 8.36 14.81 -2.72
CA ASP A 1 6.91 14.85 -2.83
C ASP A 1 6.24 14.22 -1.63
N TYR A 2 5.30 14.95 -1.05
CA TYR A 2 4.65 14.52 0.19
C TYR A 2 3.87 13.20 0.04
N GLN A 3 3.32 12.97 -1.14
CA GLN A 3 2.52 11.77 -1.38
C GLN A 3 3.36 10.50 -1.20
N ILE A 4 4.59 10.51 -1.63
CA ILE A 4 5.48 9.37 -1.47
C ILE A 4 5.71 9.07 0.01
N LEU A 5 5.85 10.11 0.82
CA LEU A 5 6.04 9.91 2.26
C LEU A 5 4.81 9.30 2.91
N VAL A 6 3.63 9.73 2.48
CA VAL A 6 2.38 9.19 2.99
C VAL A 6 2.28 7.70 2.68
N GLU A 7 2.60 7.34 1.45
CA GLU A 7 2.52 5.94 1.03
C GLU A 7 3.54 5.08 1.76
N ALA A 8 4.75 5.59 1.94
CA ALA A 8 5.78 4.85 2.66
C ALA A 8 5.38 4.63 4.11
N ASP A 9 4.81 5.65 4.74
CA ASP A 9 4.36 5.55 6.12
C ASP A 9 3.28 4.49 6.27
N PHE A 10 2.35 4.44 5.32
CA PHE A 10 1.29 3.44 5.34
C PHE A 10 1.83 2.03 5.14
N LEU A 11 2.84 1.88 4.30
CA LEU A 11 3.46 0.57 4.09
C LEU A 11 4.00 0.01 5.41
N VAL A 12 4.71 0.85 6.16
CA VAL A 12 5.27 0.42 7.44
C VAL A 12 4.15 0.06 8.42
N ASN A 13 3.15 0.92 8.52
CA ASN A 13 2.04 0.69 9.45
C ASN A 13 1.28 -0.59 9.12
N LEU A 14 0.97 -0.81 7.85
CA LEU A 14 0.25 -2.01 7.44
C LEU A 14 1.05 -3.26 7.71
N TYR A 15 2.35 -3.18 7.49
CA TYR A 15 3.22 -4.32 7.71
C TYR A 15 3.31 -4.68 9.20
N GLU A 16 3.45 -3.67 10.05
CA GLU A 16 3.58 -3.89 11.49
C GLU A 16 2.26 -4.34 12.12
N ASP A 17 1.16 -3.81 11.63
CA ASP A 17 -0.16 -4.15 12.18
C ASP A 17 -0.67 -5.50 11.73
N ASP A 18 -0.01 -6.12 10.76
CA ASP A 18 -0.46 -7.39 10.20
C ASP A 18 -1.91 -7.26 9.73
N ALA A 19 -2.18 -6.21 8.97
CA ALA A 19 -3.52 -5.90 8.53
C ALA A 19 -4.11 -6.98 7.64
N GLY A 20 -5.42 -7.16 7.78
CA GLY A 20 -6.12 -8.14 6.96
C GLY A 20 -6.27 -7.69 5.51
N ASN A 21 -6.69 -8.62 4.66
CA ASN A 21 -6.79 -8.37 3.22
C ASN A 21 -7.69 -7.18 2.89
N ARG A 22 -8.76 -7.00 3.65
CA ARG A 22 -9.67 -5.88 3.40
C ARG A 22 -9.02 -4.53 3.66
N ALA A 23 -8.27 -4.44 4.75
CA ALA A 23 -7.58 -3.20 5.08
C ALA A 23 -6.51 -2.89 4.05
N ILE A 24 -5.80 -3.93 3.61
CA ILE A 24 -4.76 -3.78 2.58
C ILE A 24 -5.38 -3.30 1.27
N ASP A 25 -6.48 -3.90 0.86
CA ASP A 25 -7.16 -3.51 -0.38
C ASP A 25 -7.65 -2.08 -0.33
N LYS A 26 -8.25 -1.68 0.78
CA LYS A 26 -8.72 -0.31 0.93
C LYS A 26 -7.59 0.70 0.88
N ALA A 27 -6.49 0.39 1.57
CA ALA A 27 -5.34 1.29 1.57
C ALA A 27 -4.76 1.43 0.17
N TYR A 28 -4.64 0.33 -0.54
CA TYR A 28 -4.12 0.36 -1.90
C TYR A 28 -4.95 1.29 -2.79
N LYS A 29 -6.25 1.16 -2.72
CA LYS A 29 -7.14 1.93 -3.60
C LYS A 29 -7.29 3.38 -3.18
N ARG A 30 -7.21 3.67 -1.89
CA ARG A 30 -7.46 5.03 -1.38
C ARG A 30 -6.19 5.84 -1.18
N ILE A 31 -5.15 5.21 -0.69
CA ILE A 31 -3.94 5.92 -0.26
C ILE A 31 -2.86 5.90 -1.35
N PHE A 32 -2.69 4.79 -2.01
CA PHE A 32 -1.60 4.61 -2.96
C PHE A 32 -1.96 5.16 -4.33
N LYS A 33 -1.28 6.25 -4.70
CA LYS A 33 -1.55 6.96 -5.94
C LYS A 33 -0.35 7.00 -6.87
N THR A 34 0.87 6.85 -6.34
CA THR A 34 2.05 6.87 -7.19
C THR A 34 2.35 5.47 -7.69
N GLU A 35 2.94 5.39 -8.90
CA GLU A 35 3.30 4.10 -9.48
C GLU A 35 4.35 3.40 -8.63
N THR A 36 5.32 4.15 -8.14
CA THR A 36 6.37 3.58 -7.32
C THR A 36 5.81 2.97 -6.04
N GLY A 37 4.94 3.70 -5.35
CA GLY A 37 4.32 3.21 -4.12
C GLY A 37 3.49 1.97 -4.36
N LYS A 38 2.72 1.98 -5.44
CA LYS A 38 1.90 0.82 -5.77
C LYS A 38 2.74 -0.42 -6.06
N LYS A 39 3.83 -0.23 -6.76
CA LYS A 39 4.71 -1.33 -7.10
C LYS A 39 5.32 -1.95 -5.84
N ILE A 40 5.80 -1.10 -4.93
CA ILE A 40 6.37 -1.58 -3.67
C ILE A 40 5.31 -2.32 -2.86
N PHE A 41 4.11 -1.77 -2.82
CA PHE A 41 3.00 -2.38 -2.11
C PHE A 41 2.74 -3.80 -2.61
N ARG A 42 2.66 -3.96 -3.92
CA ARG A 42 2.41 -5.28 -4.50
C ARG A 42 3.52 -6.27 -4.16
N LEU A 43 4.77 -5.80 -4.17
CA LEU A 43 5.91 -6.66 -3.86
C LEU A 43 5.92 -7.06 -2.38
N MET A 44 5.64 -6.10 -1.50
CA MET A 44 5.70 -6.37 -0.07
C MET A 44 4.60 -7.32 0.41
N PHE A 45 3.39 -7.13 -0.10
CA PHE A 45 2.24 -7.89 0.40
C PHE A 45 1.76 -8.99 -0.54
N GLY A 46 2.42 -9.16 -1.66
CA GLY A 46 1.97 -10.14 -2.64
C GLY A 46 0.59 -9.81 -3.20
N TYR A 47 0.24 -8.53 -3.18
CA TYR A 47 -1.08 -8.08 -3.61
C TYR A 47 -1.17 -8.05 -5.13
N GLU A 48 -2.27 -8.56 -5.65
CA GLU A 48 -2.52 -8.52 -7.09
C GLU A 48 -3.66 -7.57 -7.37
N GLU A 49 -3.38 -6.58 -8.21
CA GLU A 49 -4.39 -5.61 -8.60
C GLU A 49 -5.26 -6.20 -9.69
N GLU A 50 -6.58 -6.14 -9.47
CA GLU A 50 -7.51 -6.58 -10.48
C GLU A 50 -7.96 -5.39 -11.32
N ASP A 51 -7.95 -5.56 -12.62
CA ASP A 51 -8.40 -4.50 -13.53
C ASP A 51 -9.91 -4.34 -13.51
#